data_866978b950557eb57f145b5987ec9685
#
_entry.id   866978b950557eb57f145b5987ec9685
#
_cell.length_a   1.000
_cell.length_b   1.000
_cell.length_c   1.000
_cell.angle_alpha   90.00
_cell.angle_beta   90.00
_cell.angle_gamma   90.00
#
_symmetry.space_group_name_H-M   'P 1'
#
loop_
_entity.id
_entity.type
_entity.pdbx_description
1 polymer ?
#
loop_
_entity_poly.entity_id
_entity_poly.type
_entity_poly.pdbx_seq_one_letter_code
_entity_poly.pdbx_strand_id
1 'polypeptide(L)'
;MSPFKNKMLIYQYFQKTRMAGASKIIRVKYSISLVRVRFTRFDSINDQNVANALFKTVEEWAKNKGMDTIVGPLGFSDLEREGLLIEGFDQMSTFEEQYNYEYYQDLISNYGFEKEVDWEERKLYKPSVVDERLKRLSSLMLKRYKLKYGSAKNTRDFIKKYADKFFDIIDKTYVDIYGSVPFTDGMRKMML
;
A
#
# COMPACT_ATOMS: atom_id res chain seq x y z
N MET A 1 -32.18 1.87 -5.96
CA MET A 1 -30.97 1.78 -5.12
C MET A 1 -29.77 1.64 -6.04
N SER A 2 -28.85 2.60 -6.03
CA SER A 2 -27.66 2.57 -6.89
C SER A 2 -26.72 1.45 -6.42
N PRO A 3 -26.15 0.65 -7.31
CA PRO A 3 -25.21 -0.42 -6.97
C PRO A 3 -23.80 0.11 -6.64
N PHE A 4 -23.71 1.35 -6.17
CA PHE A 4 -22.42 1.95 -5.83
C PHE A 4 -21.84 1.25 -4.60
N LYS A 5 -20.67 0.62 -4.76
CA LYS A 5 -20.01 -0.12 -3.70
C LYS A 5 -18.87 0.71 -3.13
N ASN A 6 -18.95 0.99 -1.83
CA ASN A 6 -17.89 1.66 -1.10
C ASN A 6 -17.02 0.59 -0.42
N LYS A 7 -15.71 0.67 -0.61
CA LYS A 7 -14.75 -0.27 -0.02
C LYS A 7 -13.62 0.46 0.65
N MET A 8 -13.27 0.03 1.83
CA MET A 8 -12.21 0.59 2.67
C MET A 8 -11.04 -0.36 2.76
N LEU A 9 -9.83 0.20 2.70
CA LEU A 9 -8.60 -0.51 2.99
C LEU A 9 -8.17 -0.22 4.42
N ILE A 10 -7.79 -1.26 5.16
CA ILE A 10 -7.43 -1.17 6.56
C ILE A 10 -6.03 -1.73 6.78
N TYR A 11 -5.18 -0.93 7.42
CA TYR A 11 -3.87 -1.35 7.91
C TYR A 11 -3.96 -1.87 9.34
N GLN A 12 -3.27 -2.96 9.61
CA GLN A 12 -3.12 -3.47 10.95
C GLN A 12 -1.67 -3.39 11.40
N TYR A 13 -1.41 -2.67 12.49
CA TYR A 13 -0.08 -2.48 13.04
C TYR A 13 0.18 -3.49 14.16
N PHE A 14 1.12 -4.43 13.98
CA PHE A 14 1.50 -5.36 15.02
C PHE A 14 2.93 -5.20 15.49
N GLN A 15 3.09 -4.84 16.77
CA GLN A 15 4.29 -5.17 17.51
C GLN A 15 4.04 -6.46 18.32
N LYS A 16 4.33 -7.63 17.77
CA LYS A 16 4.56 -8.83 18.60
C LYS A 16 5.43 -9.84 17.91
N THR A 17 6.58 -10.09 18.56
CA THR A 17 7.40 -11.29 18.41
C THR A 17 6.57 -12.54 18.63
N ARG A 18 6.06 -13.14 17.54
CA ARG A 18 5.80 -14.59 17.47
C ARG A 18 5.59 -15.01 16.03
N MET A 19 6.37 -16.00 15.62
CA MET A 19 6.12 -16.72 14.38
C MET A 19 4.77 -17.42 14.46
N ALA A 20 3.88 -17.16 13.54
CA ALA A 20 2.74 -18.00 13.26
C ALA A 20 2.25 -17.81 11.82
N GLY A 21 2.26 -18.89 11.11
CA GLY A 21 1.38 -19.40 10.10
C GLY A 21 0.85 -18.48 8.97
N ALA A 22 1.14 -18.91 7.74
CA ALA A 22 0.63 -18.37 6.50
C ALA A 22 -0.87 -17.99 6.55
N SER A 23 -1.20 -16.73 6.33
CA SER A 23 -2.56 -16.29 6.09
C SER A 23 -3.00 -16.69 4.69
N LYS A 24 -4.13 -17.37 4.65
CA LYS A 24 -4.79 -17.87 3.46
C LYS A 24 -5.34 -16.68 2.66
N ILE A 25 -4.76 -16.40 1.50
CA ILE A 25 -5.31 -15.44 0.55
C ILE A 25 -6.59 -16.03 -0.02
N ILE A 26 -7.73 -15.47 0.34
CA ILE A 26 -9.00 -15.80 -0.31
C ILE A 26 -9.04 -15.05 -1.64
N ARG A 27 -8.75 -15.73 -2.72
CA ARG A 27 -9.03 -15.24 -4.08
C ARG A 27 -10.54 -15.17 -4.28
N VAL A 28 -11.11 -13.99 -4.21
CA VAL A 28 -12.43 -13.75 -4.77
C VAL A 28 -12.24 -13.51 -6.27
N LYS A 29 -12.74 -14.43 -7.07
CA LYS A 29 -12.74 -14.34 -8.54
C LYS A 29 -13.66 -13.20 -8.96
N TYR A 30 -13.13 -12.03 -9.28
CA TYR A 30 -13.91 -10.93 -9.81
C TYR A 30 -14.09 -11.10 -11.32
N SER A 31 -15.29 -11.48 -11.71
CA SER A 31 -15.82 -11.27 -13.04
C SER A 31 -16.71 -10.03 -12.94
N ILE A 32 -16.29 -8.98 -13.58
CA ILE A 32 -16.94 -7.79 -14.11
C ILE A 32 -15.96 -6.63 -13.94
N SER A 33 -15.73 -5.91 -15.02
CA SER A 33 -14.90 -4.70 -15.07
C SER A 33 -15.50 -3.61 -14.16
N LEU A 34 -15.09 -3.58 -12.89
CA LEU A 34 -15.46 -2.51 -11.97
C LEU A 34 -14.58 -1.31 -12.28
N VAL A 35 -15.19 -0.19 -12.68
CA VAL A 35 -14.48 1.07 -12.87
C VAL A 35 -14.38 1.74 -11.50
N ARG A 36 -13.18 1.65 -10.90
CA ARG A 36 -12.93 2.11 -9.54
C ARG A 36 -12.27 3.48 -9.53
N VAL A 37 -12.69 4.35 -8.61
CA VAL A 37 -11.96 5.57 -8.25
C VAL A 37 -11.25 5.34 -6.91
N ARG A 38 -10.03 5.85 -6.80
CA ARG A 38 -9.28 5.89 -5.55
C ARG A 38 -9.38 7.26 -4.93
N PHE A 39 -9.53 7.31 -3.60
CA PHE A 39 -9.27 8.53 -2.83
C PHE A 39 -8.05 8.32 -1.94
N THR A 40 -7.30 9.38 -1.70
CA THR A 40 -6.13 9.39 -0.86
C THR A 40 -6.17 10.57 0.11
N ARG A 41 -5.31 10.54 1.13
CA ARG A 41 -5.11 11.67 2.06
C ARG A 41 -6.41 12.14 2.71
N PHE A 42 -7.27 11.21 3.08
CA PHE A 42 -8.45 11.54 3.85
C PHE A 42 -8.04 12.15 5.19
N ASP A 43 -8.47 13.37 5.43
CA ASP A 43 -8.24 14.08 6.68
C ASP A 43 -9.50 14.81 7.10
N SER A 44 -9.95 14.63 8.35
CA SER A 44 -11.16 15.17 8.88
C SER A 44 -11.08 15.36 10.39
N ILE A 45 -11.74 16.38 10.89
CA ILE A 45 -12.07 16.46 12.31
C ILE A 45 -13.06 15.35 12.69
N ASN A 46 -13.18 15.06 14.00
CA ASN A 46 -14.15 14.07 14.49
C ASN A 46 -15.59 14.60 14.40
N ASP A 47 -16.07 14.76 13.17
CA ASP A 47 -17.43 15.17 12.85
C ASP A 47 -17.93 14.39 11.63
N GLN A 48 -18.96 13.57 11.83
CA GLN A 48 -19.55 12.74 10.79
C GLN A 48 -20.12 13.55 9.63
N ASN A 49 -20.63 14.76 9.88
CA ASN A 49 -21.19 15.60 8.81
C ASN A 49 -20.09 16.09 7.88
N VAL A 50 -18.91 16.42 8.43
CA VAL A 50 -17.74 16.82 7.62
C VAL A 50 -17.26 15.64 6.76
N ALA A 51 -17.10 14.48 7.36
CA ALA A 51 -16.71 13.26 6.64
C ALA A 51 -17.73 12.90 5.54
N ASN A 52 -19.02 12.98 5.85
CA ASN A 52 -20.09 12.71 4.90
C ASN A 52 -20.06 13.68 3.72
N ALA A 53 -19.80 14.98 3.95
CA ALA A 53 -19.70 15.97 2.90
C ALA A 53 -18.53 15.68 1.97
N LEU A 54 -17.35 15.31 2.53
CA LEU A 54 -16.18 14.94 1.74
C LEU A 54 -16.44 13.70 0.87
N PHE A 55 -16.94 12.62 1.46
CA PHE A 55 -17.20 11.38 0.72
C PHE A 55 -18.31 11.54 -0.31
N LYS A 56 -19.36 12.29 0.00
CA LYS A 56 -20.43 12.60 -0.94
C LYS A 56 -19.90 13.34 -2.18
N THR A 57 -18.99 14.30 -1.98
CA THR A 57 -18.36 15.03 -3.09
C THR A 57 -17.58 14.07 -4.00
N VAL A 58 -16.79 13.17 -3.44
CA VAL A 58 -16.05 12.15 -4.21
C VAL A 58 -17.01 11.20 -4.90
N GLU A 59 -18.07 10.77 -4.23
CA GLU A 59 -19.10 9.88 -4.80
C GLU A 59 -19.82 10.52 -6.01
N GLU A 60 -20.24 11.77 -5.87
CA GLU A 60 -20.89 12.52 -6.97
C GLU A 60 -19.95 12.70 -8.17
N TRP A 61 -18.68 13.04 -7.90
CA TRP A 61 -17.67 13.13 -8.94
C TRP A 61 -17.44 11.78 -9.64
N ALA A 62 -17.32 10.69 -8.89
CA ALA A 62 -17.12 9.36 -9.42
C ALA A 62 -18.30 8.91 -10.29
N LYS A 63 -19.54 9.13 -9.84
CA LYS A 63 -20.76 8.85 -10.60
C LYS A 63 -20.80 9.62 -11.93
N ASN A 64 -20.43 10.91 -11.89
CA ASN A 64 -20.38 11.76 -13.10
C ASN A 64 -19.30 11.29 -14.10
N LYS A 65 -18.31 10.52 -13.65
CA LYS A 65 -17.29 9.91 -14.51
C LYS A 65 -17.62 8.46 -14.91
N GLY A 66 -18.82 7.97 -14.57
CA GLY A 66 -19.24 6.62 -14.88
C GLY A 66 -18.54 5.54 -14.04
N MET A 67 -17.98 5.91 -12.91
CA MET A 67 -17.36 4.97 -11.97
C MET A 67 -18.42 4.43 -11.02
N ASP A 68 -18.24 3.18 -10.59
CA ASP A 68 -19.23 2.45 -9.78
C ASP A 68 -18.73 2.10 -8.37
N THR A 69 -17.44 2.28 -8.12
CA THR A 69 -16.82 1.89 -6.86
C THR A 69 -15.81 2.94 -6.41
N ILE A 70 -15.86 3.30 -5.12
CA ILE A 70 -14.82 4.11 -4.45
C ILE A 70 -14.01 3.18 -3.57
N VAL A 71 -12.68 3.31 -3.63
CA VAL A 71 -11.76 2.55 -2.79
C VAL A 71 -10.69 3.48 -2.21
N GLY A 72 -10.30 3.24 -0.98
CA GLY A 72 -9.25 4.04 -0.32
C GLY A 72 -9.27 3.94 1.21
N PRO A 73 -8.36 4.67 1.84
CA PRO A 73 -7.33 5.54 1.25
C PRO A 73 -6.27 4.77 0.46
N LEU A 74 -6.02 5.16 -0.79
CA LEU A 74 -5.01 4.55 -1.67
C LEU A 74 -4.37 5.61 -2.53
N GLY A 75 -3.04 5.61 -2.62
CA GLY A 75 -2.28 6.46 -3.52
C GLY A 75 -2.32 6.00 -4.99
N PHE A 76 -1.47 6.59 -5.82
CA PHE A 76 -1.30 6.17 -7.22
C PHE A 76 -0.65 4.78 -7.31
N SER A 77 0.27 4.49 -6.39
CA SER A 77 1.04 3.25 -6.37
C SER A 77 1.34 2.85 -4.92
N ASP A 78 1.76 1.62 -4.70
CA ASP A 78 2.20 1.09 -3.41
C ASP A 78 3.45 1.77 -2.82
N LEU A 79 4.01 2.77 -3.53
CA LEU A 79 5.10 3.60 -3.02
C LEU A 79 4.60 4.89 -2.34
N GLU A 80 3.30 5.04 -2.21
CA GLU A 80 2.65 6.14 -1.49
C GLU A 80 1.96 5.64 -0.23
N ARG A 81 1.65 6.56 0.67
CA ARG A 81 0.90 6.22 1.88
C ARG A 81 -0.48 5.71 1.54
N GLU A 82 -0.80 4.56 2.08
CA GLU A 82 -2.05 3.85 1.82
C GLU A 82 -2.69 3.36 3.13
N GLY A 83 -3.98 3.08 3.05
CA GLY A 83 -4.72 2.46 4.13
C GLY A 83 -5.11 3.37 5.27
N LEU A 84 -5.67 2.76 6.29
CA LEU A 84 -6.15 3.38 7.51
C LEU A 84 -5.58 2.61 8.71
N LEU A 85 -4.93 3.31 9.63
CA LEU A 85 -4.49 2.71 10.88
C LEU A 85 -5.70 2.30 11.71
N ILE A 86 -5.74 1.04 12.13
CA ILE A 86 -6.84 0.48 12.94
C ILE A 86 -6.38 -0.10 14.28
N GLU A 87 -5.08 -0.44 14.39
CA GLU A 87 -4.45 -0.93 15.61
C GLU A 87 -3.05 -0.35 15.75
N GLY A 88 -2.53 -0.26 16.99
CA GLY A 88 -1.19 0.25 17.26
C GLY A 88 -1.08 1.77 17.28
N PHE A 89 -2.14 2.47 17.69
CA PHE A 89 -2.17 3.93 17.79
C PHE A 89 -1.15 4.51 18.79
N ASP A 90 -0.65 3.68 19.70
CA ASP A 90 0.43 3.98 20.65
C ASP A 90 1.83 3.85 20.04
N GLN A 91 1.93 3.36 18.80
CA GLN A 91 3.19 3.16 18.11
C GLN A 91 3.51 4.34 17.20
N MET A 92 4.79 4.64 17.08
CA MET A 92 5.25 5.63 16.11
C MET A 92 5.20 5.04 14.70
N SER A 93 4.44 5.66 13.80
CA SER A 93 4.40 5.22 12.41
C SER A 93 5.74 5.42 11.71
N THR A 94 6.02 4.59 10.70
CA THR A 94 7.14 4.83 9.79
C THR A 94 6.82 6.00 8.85
N PHE A 95 7.81 6.46 8.09
CA PHE A 95 7.60 7.59 7.16
C PHE A 95 6.72 7.20 5.95
N GLU A 96 6.61 5.91 5.67
CA GLU A 96 5.83 5.37 4.55
C GLU A 96 4.38 5.13 4.93
N GLU A 97 4.09 5.00 6.23
CA GLU A 97 2.76 4.65 6.71
C GLU A 97 1.89 5.87 7.05
N GLN A 98 0.59 5.69 6.88
CA GLN A 98 -0.39 6.69 7.27
C GLN A 98 -0.71 6.55 8.75
N TYR A 99 -0.53 7.63 9.53
CA TYR A 99 -1.07 7.73 10.88
C TYR A 99 -2.39 8.50 10.87
N ASN A 100 -3.37 7.99 11.61
CA ASN A 100 -4.66 8.63 11.83
C ASN A 100 -5.17 8.34 13.25
N TYR A 101 -6.15 9.09 13.71
CA TYR A 101 -6.83 8.84 14.97
C TYR A 101 -7.84 7.71 14.87
N GLU A 102 -8.18 7.09 16.02
CA GLU A 102 -9.13 5.98 16.12
C GLU A 102 -10.50 6.29 15.52
N TYR A 103 -11.00 7.51 15.71
CA TYR A 103 -12.31 7.93 15.22
C TYR A 103 -12.45 7.90 13.67
N TYR A 104 -11.37 7.81 12.94
CA TYR A 104 -11.45 7.70 11.48
C TYR A 104 -12.16 6.42 11.02
N GLN A 105 -12.02 5.34 11.76
CA GLN A 105 -12.71 4.08 11.46
C GLN A 105 -14.23 4.26 11.51
N ASP A 106 -14.71 4.97 12.54
CA ASP A 106 -16.15 5.25 12.71
C ASP A 106 -16.66 6.17 11.60
N LEU A 107 -15.92 7.25 11.28
CA LEU A 107 -16.33 8.19 10.24
C LEU A 107 -16.50 7.50 8.87
N ILE A 108 -15.59 6.59 8.54
CA ILE A 108 -15.58 5.87 7.27
C ILE A 108 -16.67 4.80 7.26
N SER A 109 -16.77 3.99 8.33
CA SER A 109 -17.77 2.93 8.45
C SER A 109 -19.20 3.47 8.48
N ASN A 110 -19.45 4.57 9.21
CA ASN A 110 -20.75 5.22 9.28
C ASN A 110 -21.20 5.82 7.94
N TYR A 111 -20.27 6.18 7.04
CA TYR A 111 -20.63 6.57 5.69
C TYR A 111 -21.07 5.39 4.82
N GLY A 112 -20.73 4.16 5.21
CA GLY A 112 -21.07 2.94 4.49
C GLY A 112 -19.94 2.31 3.68
N PHE A 113 -18.69 2.61 4.02
CA PHE A 113 -17.58 1.84 3.51
C PHE A 113 -17.47 0.49 4.21
N GLU A 114 -17.09 -0.53 3.44
CA GLU A 114 -16.80 -1.87 3.91
C GLU A 114 -15.31 -2.16 3.81
N LYS A 115 -14.77 -2.90 4.77
CA LYS A 115 -13.38 -3.35 4.75
C LYS A 115 -13.14 -4.30 3.58
N GLU A 116 -12.08 -4.08 2.81
CA GLU A 116 -11.72 -4.93 1.68
C GLU A 116 -10.49 -5.80 1.96
N VAL A 117 -9.45 -5.25 2.62
CA VAL A 117 -8.20 -5.96 2.89
C VAL A 117 -7.55 -5.47 4.16
N ASP A 118 -6.79 -6.33 4.83
CA ASP A 118 -5.91 -6.00 5.94
C ASP A 118 -4.45 -6.12 5.51
N TRP A 119 -3.60 -5.19 6.00
CA TRP A 119 -2.15 -5.31 5.97
C TRP A 119 -1.61 -5.39 7.38
N GLU A 120 -0.54 -6.14 7.54
CA GLU A 120 0.19 -6.24 8.81
C GLU A 120 1.58 -5.62 8.64
N GLU A 121 1.91 -4.63 9.46
CA GLU A 121 3.27 -4.16 9.58
C GLU A 121 4.01 -4.92 10.69
N ARG A 122 5.24 -5.32 10.40
CA ARG A 122 6.07 -6.10 11.33
C ARG A 122 7.42 -5.45 11.54
N LYS A 123 7.74 -5.14 12.78
CA LYS A 123 9.06 -4.68 13.15
C LYS A 123 10.03 -5.85 13.32
N LEU A 124 11.03 -5.89 12.47
CA LEU A 124 12.08 -6.89 12.54
C LEU A 124 13.30 -6.33 13.28
N TYR A 125 13.84 -7.11 14.19
CA TYR A 125 15.05 -6.78 14.91
C TYR A 125 16.24 -7.55 14.34
N LYS A 126 17.37 -6.87 14.22
CA LYS A 126 18.62 -7.53 13.87
C LYS A 126 18.94 -8.57 14.95
N PRO A 127 19.21 -9.84 14.60
CA PRO A 127 19.63 -10.83 15.57
C PRO A 127 20.97 -10.45 16.18
N SER A 128 21.17 -10.74 17.47
CA SER A 128 22.41 -10.47 18.20
C SER A 128 23.61 -11.20 17.60
N VAL A 129 23.37 -12.39 17.04
CA VAL A 129 24.38 -13.20 16.35
C VAL A 129 23.93 -13.45 14.92
N VAL A 130 24.80 -13.14 13.96
CA VAL A 130 24.52 -13.46 12.56
C VAL A 130 24.82 -14.94 12.31
N ASP A 131 23.85 -15.69 11.81
CA ASP A 131 24.03 -17.09 11.46
C ASP A 131 25.07 -17.23 10.33
N GLU A 132 26.16 -17.92 10.62
CA GLU A 132 27.23 -18.19 9.65
C GLU A 132 26.76 -18.99 8.43
N ARG A 133 25.68 -19.77 8.56
CA ARG A 133 25.06 -20.47 7.43
C ARG A 133 24.45 -19.47 6.45
N LEU A 134 23.78 -18.41 6.95
CA LEU A 134 23.21 -17.35 6.10
C LEU A 134 24.31 -16.59 5.36
N LYS A 135 25.44 -16.29 6.01
CA LYS A 135 26.60 -15.67 5.36
C LYS A 135 27.16 -16.53 4.23
N ARG A 136 27.33 -17.84 4.50
CA ARG A 136 27.81 -18.80 3.49
C ARG A 136 26.82 -18.90 2.33
N LEU A 137 25.53 -19.03 2.62
CA LEU A 137 24.48 -19.11 1.60
C LEU A 137 24.45 -17.85 0.74
N SER A 138 24.47 -16.66 1.35
CA SER A 138 24.54 -15.37 0.64
C SER A 138 25.74 -15.32 -0.30
N SER A 139 26.93 -15.69 0.19
CA SER A 139 28.15 -15.71 -0.62
C SER A 139 28.07 -16.69 -1.80
N LEU A 140 27.49 -17.87 -1.57
CA LEU A 140 27.26 -18.88 -2.61
C LEU A 140 26.29 -18.37 -3.68
N MET A 141 25.19 -17.71 -3.26
CA MET A 141 24.19 -17.14 -4.16
C MET A 141 24.78 -16.04 -5.01
N LEU A 142 25.52 -15.09 -4.42
CA LEU A 142 26.23 -14.04 -5.15
C LEU A 142 27.16 -14.64 -6.23
N LYS A 143 27.93 -15.64 -5.87
CA LYS A 143 28.85 -16.32 -6.78
C LYS A 143 28.12 -17.11 -7.87
N ARG A 144 27.12 -17.93 -7.49
CA ARG A 144 26.37 -18.81 -8.39
C ARG A 144 25.62 -18.01 -9.47
N TYR A 145 24.95 -16.94 -9.07
CA TYR A 145 24.15 -16.10 -9.97
C TYR A 145 24.92 -14.89 -10.51
N LYS A 146 26.24 -14.80 -10.23
CA LYS A 146 27.08 -13.69 -10.66
C LYS A 146 26.52 -12.32 -10.29
N LEU A 147 25.87 -12.24 -9.13
CA LEU A 147 25.27 -11.01 -8.63
C LEU A 147 26.35 -10.03 -8.19
N LYS A 148 26.09 -8.75 -8.40
CA LYS A 148 26.97 -7.65 -7.99
C LYS A 148 26.13 -6.57 -7.36
N TYR A 149 26.72 -5.88 -6.38
CA TYR A 149 26.09 -4.68 -5.84
C TYR A 149 26.14 -3.56 -6.88
N GLY A 150 25.01 -2.85 -7.02
CA GLY A 150 24.98 -1.65 -7.85
C GLY A 150 25.91 -0.57 -7.29
N SER A 151 26.60 0.13 -8.15
CA SER A 151 27.47 1.25 -7.76
C SER A 151 27.25 2.46 -8.64
N ALA A 152 27.29 3.63 -8.03
CA ALA A 152 27.14 4.91 -8.71
C ALA A 152 28.02 5.96 -8.01
N LYS A 153 28.40 6.99 -8.77
CA LYS A 153 29.23 8.09 -8.24
C LYS A 153 28.44 9.00 -7.28
N ASN A 154 27.16 9.16 -7.55
CA ASN A 154 26.20 9.97 -6.76
C ASN A 154 24.77 9.56 -7.10
N THR A 155 23.78 10.15 -6.41
CA THR A 155 22.35 9.85 -6.60
C THR A 155 21.89 10.03 -8.06
N ARG A 156 22.30 11.10 -8.73
CA ARG A 156 21.92 11.34 -10.14
C ARG A 156 22.45 10.25 -11.07
N ASP A 157 23.69 9.82 -10.87
CA ASP A 157 24.29 8.71 -11.65
C ASP A 157 23.58 7.39 -11.33
N PHE A 158 23.19 7.17 -10.07
CA PHE A 158 22.41 6.01 -9.66
C PHE A 158 21.05 5.96 -10.37
N ILE A 159 20.29 7.04 -10.31
CA ILE A 159 19.01 7.17 -11.00
C ILE A 159 19.17 6.89 -12.49
N LYS A 160 20.11 7.57 -13.15
CA LYS A 160 20.36 7.40 -14.58
C LYS A 160 20.69 5.96 -14.98
N LYS A 161 21.40 5.22 -14.12
CA LYS A 161 21.80 3.84 -14.41
C LYS A 161 20.71 2.81 -14.13
N TYR A 162 19.88 3.04 -13.12
CA TYR A 162 19.07 1.97 -12.54
C TYR A 162 17.57 2.25 -12.52
N ALA A 163 17.11 3.49 -12.71
CA ALA A 163 15.71 3.83 -12.55
C ALA A 163 14.77 3.00 -13.45
N ASP A 164 15.07 2.91 -14.74
CA ASP A 164 14.24 2.14 -15.67
C ASP A 164 14.15 0.67 -15.24
N LYS A 165 15.30 0.08 -14.87
CA LYS A 165 15.34 -1.31 -14.39
C LYS A 165 14.60 -1.50 -13.08
N PHE A 166 14.62 -0.50 -12.19
CA PHE A 166 13.88 -0.49 -10.96
C PHE A 166 12.36 -0.53 -11.23
N PHE A 167 11.86 0.36 -12.06
CA PHE A 167 10.46 0.36 -12.45
C PHE A 167 10.04 -0.93 -13.15
N ASP A 168 10.87 -1.45 -14.06
CA ASP A 168 10.58 -2.71 -14.75
C ASP A 168 10.53 -3.91 -13.80
N ILE A 169 11.34 -3.90 -12.74
CA ILE A 169 11.30 -4.95 -11.71
C ILE A 169 9.99 -4.82 -10.91
N ILE A 170 9.63 -3.62 -10.45
CA ILE A 170 8.39 -3.40 -9.71
C ILE A 170 7.19 -3.83 -10.57
N ASP A 171 7.07 -3.34 -11.80
CA ASP A 171 5.96 -3.70 -12.70
C ASP A 171 5.82 -5.22 -12.90
N LYS A 172 6.92 -5.96 -12.85
CA LYS A 172 6.90 -7.42 -12.99
C LYS A 172 6.61 -8.17 -11.69
N THR A 173 7.06 -7.63 -10.58
CA THR A 173 6.97 -8.34 -9.29
C THR A 173 5.75 -7.95 -8.47
N TYR A 174 5.17 -6.78 -8.72
CA TYR A 174 4.02 -6.26 -7.97
C TYR A 174 2.68 -6.54 -8.64
N VAL A 175 2.67 -7.26 -9.76
CA VAL A 175 1.45 -7.55 -10.54
C VAL A 175 0.36 -8.26 -9.72
N ASP A 176 0.75 -9.04 -8.73
CA ASP A 176 -0.16 -9.77 -7.85
C ASP A 176 -0.41 -9.08 -6.50
N ILE A 177 0.21 -7.91 -6.25
CA ILE A 177 0.00 -7.15 -5.03
C ILE A 177 -1.32 -6.40 -5.16
N TYR A 178 -2.12 -6.45 -4.08
CA TYR A 178 -3.41 -5.76 -4.03
C TYR A 178 -3.20 -4.24 -4.22
N GLY A 179 -3.99 -3.64 -5.10
CA GLY A 179 -3.92 -2.21 -5.35
C GLY A 179 -2.78 -1.75 -6.25
N SER A 180 -1.83 -2.62 -6.59
CA SER A 180 -0.73 -2.25 -7.47
C SER A 180 -1.22 -1.87 -8.87
N VAL A 181 -0.60 -0.85 -9.45
CA VAL A 181 -0.82 -0.41 -10.84
C VAL A 181 0.53 -0.26 -11.53
N PRO A 182 0.63 -0.69 -12.80
CA PRO A 182 1.84 -0.49 -13.59
C PRO A 182 2.18 0.99 -13.72
N PHE A 183 3.45 1.33 -13.66
CA PHE A 183 3.91 2.70 -13.81
C PHE A 183 3.72 3.21 -15.24
N THR A 184 2.97 4.28 -15.39
CA THR A 184 2.91 5.04 -16.65
C THR A 184 4.18 5.86 -16.84
N ASP A 185 4.47 6.27 -18.08
CA ASP A 185 5.61 7.16 -18.36
C ASP A 185 5.52 8.49 -17.59
N GLY A 186 4.29 9.00 -17.38
CA GLY A 186 4.06 10.20 -16.58
C GLY A 186 4.44 10.01 -15.12
N MET A 187 4.06 8.87 -14.52
CA MET A 187 4.43 8.53 -13.14
C MET A 187 5.94 8.36 -12.99
N ARG A 188 6.59 7.62 -13.91
CA ARG A 188 8.05 7.45 -13.92
C ARG A 188 8.78 8.79 -13.98
N LYS A 189 8.32 9.73 -14.83
CA LYS A 189 8.91 11.08 -14.93
C LYS A 189 8.71 11.93 -13.67
N MET A 190 7.57 11.77 -13.00
CA MET A 190 7.29 12.52 -11.77
C MET A 190 8.14 12.05 -10.60
N MET A 191 8.53 10.77 -10.57
CA MET A 191 9.31 10.16 -9.49
C MET A 191 10.83 10.34 -9.65
N LEU A 192 11.32 10.77 -10.80
CA LEU A 192 12.73 10.97 -11.13
C LEU A 192 13.15 12.44 -11.09
#